data_7d6b495f40609bc8268bdc9a588d93e6
#
_entry.id   7d6b495f40609bc8268bdc9a588d93e6
#
_cell.length_a   1.000
_cell.length_b   1.000
_cell.length_c   1.000
_cell.angle_alpha   90.00
_cell.angle_beta   90.00
_cell.angle_gamma   90.00
#
_symmetry.space_group_name_H-M   'P 1'
#
loop_
_entity.id
_entity.type
_entity.pdbx_description
1 polymer ?
#
loop_
_entity_poly.entity_id
_entity_poly.type
_entity_poly.pdbx_seq_one_letter_code
_entity_poly.pdbx_strand_id
1 'polypeptide(L)'
;MVKESAHFAFYSDEAISEADLNLAVQTLENTVWENLFNSNLLMPEPFFNTADKFKPSIHIHSTDGLSAGGWASNRVGMWIGPGALKDHWGLTHEFTHAWQYWWGFNGGLGCPDANTCGWIAESHANYTPHQLPEYRSEVHCSEMLGNAPHLYLGSSRDRYCNWQFMEYLKDKQCPSAVNQIFTTAGPDPFTNLQKSRGWTLSQLNDFFGDWAMHNVVWDYKSTPEGFRSAYGNITQTDRAERMRRLMPLEALDASWATNRRFVSPYFGSPQRFGYNVVRLYPASGASTVTVKFRGVDQPGSDADFRWGLVATNSQFSSARYSALQRGLDANLTFRVNAGEPLFLVVTATPSVFKTIVADQAYGSIWRYRYMVELANAWPQGFQNGQRDACASGTVRHANGGGCAPTSTPASVFVGPYATILPGGNASGTARIEDQAIIANGSVTGGTVGGLSIIGETGSPWGNHAFNVSGSAQVRTTFYPLGFFEANQAASGTLNLYGDVEYRGAGLNLGAGSRSGFVDSTSQVSSPTDINSTARPAWRP
;
A
#
# COMPACT_ATOMS: atom_id res chain seq x y z
N MET A 1 3.18 -40.33 -7.40
CA MET A 1 4.30 -39.64 -6.70
C MET A 1 5.54 -39.81 -7.56
N VAL A 2 6.19 -38.70 -7.86
CA VAL A 2 7.40 -38.68 -8.69
C VAL A 2 8.67 -38.45 -7.88
N LYS A 3 8.55 -37.81 -6.71
CA LYS A 3 9.66 -37.60 -5.77
C LYS A 3 9.15 -37.43 -4.35
N GLU A 4 10.00 -37.76 -3.40
CA GLU A 4 9.78 -37.57 -1.97
C GLU A 4 11.05 -37.03 -1.32
N SER A 5 10.91 -36.11 -0.39
CA SER A 5 11.99 -35.56 0.42
C SER A 5 11.70 -35.68 1.91
N ALA A 6 12.47 -35.08 2.79
CA ALA A 6 12.24 -35.17 4.23
C ALA A 6 10.85 -34.62 4.62
N HIS A 7 10.46 -33.49 4.06
CA HIS A 7 9.21 -32.80 4.44
C HIS A 7 8.16 -32.70 3.32
N PHE A 8 8.47 -33.00 2.06
CA PHE A 8 7.57 -32.80 0.93
C PHE A 8 7.36 -34.08 0.11
N ALA A 9 6.19 -34.18 -0.53
CA ALA A 9 5.86 -35.25 -1.47
C ALA A 9 5.39 -34.65 -2.80
N PHE A 10 6.05 -34.96 -3.90
CA PHE A 10 5.81 -34.40 -5.24
C PHE A 10 5.02 -35.40 -6.09
N TYR A 11 3.99 -34.93 -6.75
CA TYR A 11 3.10 -35.70 -7.60
C TYR A 11 3.02 -35.06 -8.98
N SER A 12 3.10 -35.89 -10.01
CA SER A 12 2.79 -35.52 -11.39
C SER A 12 2.38 -36.75 -12.18
N ASP A 13 1.54 -36.55 -13.17
CA ASP A 13 1.22 -37.52 -14.22
C ASP A 13 1.88 -37.15 -15.56
N GLU A 14 2.60 -36.03 -15.58
CA GLU A 14 3.38 -35.51 -16.72
C GLU A 14 4.87 -35.81 -16.53
N ALA A 15 5.62 -35.80 -17.63
CA ALA A 15 7.08 -35.90 -17.60
C ALA A 15 7.69 -34.60 -17.08
N ILE A 16 8.37 -34.66 -15.95
CA ILE A 16 9.01 -33.51 -15.31
C ILE A 16 10.53 -33.65 -15.42
N SER A 17 11.21 -32.53 -15.67
CA SER A 17 12.68 -32.49 -15.64
C SER A 17 13.19 -32.86 -14.26
N GLU A 18 14.03 -33.90 -14.22
CA GLU A 18 14.64 -34.34 -12.95
C GLU A 18 15.53 -33.26 -12.32
N ALA A 19 16.19 -32.47 -13.14
CA ALA A 19 17.02 -31.37 -12.70
C ALA A 19 16.18 -30.29 -12.00
N ASP A 20 15.03 -29.91 -12.58
CA ASP A 20 14.12 -28.91 -12.02
C ASP A 20 13.46 -29.42 -10.74
N LEU A 21 13.08 -30.70 -10.71
CA LEU A 21 12.51 -31.32 -9.52
C LEU A 21 13.54 -31.39 -8.36
N ASN A 22 14.80 -31.70 -8.67
CA ASN A 22 15.88 -31.68 -7.68
C ASN A 22 16.13 -30.28 -7.14
N LEU A 23 16.09 -29.26 -7.99
CA LEU A 23 16.23 -27.86 -7.59
C LEU A 23 15.09 -27.46 -6.65
N ALA A 24 13.84 -27.75 -7.00
CA ALA A 24 12.69 -27.44 -6.15
C ALA A 24 12.76 -28.14 -4.78
N VAL A 25 13.16 -29.41 -4.75
CA VAL A 25 13.41 -30.14 -3.49
C VAL A 25 14.47 -29.44 -2.66
N GLN A 26 15.60 -29.10 -3.28
CA GLN A 26 16.68 -28.41 -2.57
C GLN A 26 16.25 -27.04 -2.03
N THR A 27 15.51 -26.27 -2.82
CA THR A 27 14.97 -24.98 -2.41
C THR A 27 14.01 -25.13 -1.22
N LEU A 28 13.03 -26.01 -1.35
CA LEU A 28 12.01 -26.19 -0.31
C LEU A 28 12.58 -26.74 0.99
N GLU A 29 13.51 -27.71 0.94
CA GLU A 29 14.09 -28.31 2.14
C GLU A 29 15.12 -27.39 2.82
N ASN A 30 16.11 -26.91 2.06
CA ASN A 30 17.29 -26.28 2.63
C ASN A 30 17.14 -24.76 2.78
N THR A 31 16.21 -24.15 2.05
CA THR A 31 16.00 -22.71 2.09
C THR A 31 14.67 -22.35 2.72
N VAL A 32 13.57 -22.84 2.16
CA VAL A 32 12.23 -22.45 2.60
C VAL A 32 11.91 -23.04 3.97
N TRP A 33 11.99 -24.35 4.12
CA TRP A 33 11.70 -25.01 5.40
C TRP A 33 12.59 -24.50 6.53
N GLU A 34 13.88 -24.43 6.28
CA GLU A 34 14.86 -23.95 7.26
C GLU A 34 14.56 -22.51 7.70
N ASN A 35 14.26 -21.62 6.75
CA ASN A 35 14.00 -20.21 7.06
C ASN A 35 12.65 -20.01 7.77
N LEU A 36 11.61 -20.71 7.34
CA LEU A 36 10.28 -20.55 7.90
C LEU A 36 10.13 -21.14 9.31
N PHE A 37 10.70 -22.34 9.54
CA PHE A 37 10.42 -23.10 10.76
C PHE A 37 11.58 -23.15 11.75
N ASN A 38 12.81 -23.17 11.31
CA ASN A 38 13.94 -23.49 12.18
C ASN A 38 14.77 -22.25 12.57
N SER A 39 14.99 -21.30 11.68
CA SER A 39 16.03 -20.27 11.90
C SER A 39 15.53 -18.84 12.01
N ASN A 40 14.63 -18.37 11.16
CA ASN A 40 14.29 -16.93 11.08
C ASN A 40 12.87 -16.63 11.56
N LEU A 41 11.85 -17.20 10.94
CA LEU A 41 10.46 -16.88 11.24
C LEU A 41 9.89 -17.69 12.39
N LEU A 42 10.49 -18.83 12.72
CA LEU A 42 10.07 -19.72 13.81
C LEU A 42 8.56 -20.00 13.78
N MET A 43 8.03 -20.19 12.58
CA MET A 43 6.63 -20.55 12.38
C MET A 43 6.40 -21.94 12.99
N PRO A 44 5.26 -22.20 13.64
CA PRO A 44 4.95 -23.57 14.03
C PRO A 44 4.72 -24.42 12.78
N GLU A 45 5.39 -25.56 12.72
CA GLU A 45 5.30 -26.48 11.57
C GLU A 45 3.84 -26.90 11.27
N PRO A 46 3.49 -27.16 10.01
CA PRO A 46 2.28 -27.90 9.69
C PRO A 46 2.27 -29.22 10.46
N PHE A 47 1.10 -29.64 10.94
CA PHE A 47 0.95 -30.84 11.79
C PHE A 47 1.65 -30.77 13.16
N PHE A 48 2.04 -29.57 13.62
CA PHE A 48 2.53 -29.38 14.98
C PHE A 48 1.49 -29.86 16.01
N ASN A 49 1.94 -30.64 17.01
CA ASN A 49 1.08 -31.25 18.02
C ASN A 49 -0.01 -32.20 17.50
N THR A 50 0.13 -32.76 16.31
CA THR A 50 -0.75 -33.83 15.79
C THR A 50 -0.07 -35.19 15.86
N ALA A 51 -0.88 -36.25 16.04
CA ALA A 51 -0.36 -37.62 16.06
C ALA A 51 0.11 -38.08 14.67
N ASP A 52 -0.66 -37.71 13.65
CA ASP A 52 -0.35 -38.04 12.26
C ASP A 52 0.31 -36.88 11.57
N LYS A 53 1.47 -37.11 10.98
CA LYS A 53 2.20 -36.12 10.21
C LYS A 53 2.21 -36.52 8.73
N PHE A 54 1.62 -35.67 7.92
CA PHE A 54 1.63 -35.81 6.47
C PHE A 54 2.61 -34.81 5.86
N LYS A 55 3.34 -35.24 4.84
CA LYS A 55 4.16 -34.27 4.05
C LYS A 55 3.23 -33.38 3.23
N PRO A 56 3.44 -32.08 3.23
CA PRO A 56 2.80 -31.21 2.24
C PRO A 56 2.96 -31.78 0.83
N SER A 57 1.84 -31.82 0.09
CA SER A 57 1.80 -32.39 -1.25
C SER A 57 2.01 -31.31 -2.30
N ILE A 58 2.91 -31.55 -3.24
CA ILE A 58 3.17 -30.63 -4.36
C ILE A 58 2.72 -31.33 -5.64
N HIS A 59 1.64 -30.83 -6.21
CA HIS A 59 1.06 -31.31 -7.44
C HIS A 59 1.57 -30.48 -8.60
N ILE A 60 2.18 -31.12 -9.59
CA ILE A 60 2.82 -30.46 -10.72
C ILE A 60 2.06 -30.84 -11.98
N HIS A 61 1.44 -29.85 -12.62
CA HIS A 61 0.71 -30.05 -13.85
C HIS A 61 0.71 -28.79 -14.73
N SER A 62 0.85 -28.95 -16.03
CA SER A 62 0.95 -27.83 -16.98
C SER A 62 -0.27 -26.94 -17.05
N THR A 63 -1.44 -27.40 -16.58
CA THR A 63 -2.67 -26.61 -16.50
C THR A 63 -2.78 -25.76 -15.23
N ASP A 64 -1.90 -25.93 -14.25
CA ASP A 64 -2.01 -25.26 -12.95
C ASP A 64 -1.39 -23.84 -12.93
N GLY A 65 -0.95 -23.35 -14.07
CA GLY A 65 -0.38 -22.02 -14.18
C GLY A 65 0.95 -21.87 -13.43
N LEU A 66 1.18 -20.70 -12.81
CA LEU A 66 2.44 -20.48 -12.09
C LEU A 66 2.46 -21.22 -10.76
N SER A 67 1.51 -20.96 -9.89
CA SER A 67 1.42 -21.60 -8.58
C SER A 67 0.08 -21.33 -7.88
N ALA A 68 -0.26 -22.20 -6.95
CA ALA A 68 -1.36 -22.03 -5.99
C ALA A 68 -1.09 -22.88 -4.74
N GLY A 69 -1.25 -22.30 -3.58
CA GLY A 69 -1.14 -23.00 -2.30
C GLY A 69 -2.50 -23.19 -1.65
N GLY A 70 -2.68 -24.24 -0.86
CA GLY A 70 -3.97 -24.46 -0.24
C GLY A 70 -4.19 -25.80 0.44
N TRP A 71 -5.45 -26.17 0.50
CA TRP A 71 -5.96 -27.36 1.17
C TRP A 71 -6.90 -28.15 0.27
N ALA A 72 -6.63 -29.41 0.09
CA ALA A 72 -7.52 -30.33 -0.60
C ALA A 72 -7.47 -31.71 0.04
N SER A 73 -8.61 -32.41 0.08
CA SER A 73 -8.70 -33.81 0.59
C SER A 73 -8.06 -33.99 1.97
N ASN A 74 -8.28 -33.06 2.88
CA ASN A 74 -7.71 -33.03 4.24
C ASN A 74 -6.17 -32.98 4.28
N ARG A 75 -5.54 -32.38 3.27
CA ARG A 75 -4.08 -32.21 3.21
C ARG A 75 -3.72 -30.83 2.72
N VAL A 76 -2.65 -30.28 3.25
CA VAL A 76 -2.06 -29.06 2.75
C VAL A 76 -1.14 -29.36 1.57
N GLY A 77 -1.06 -28.46 0.62
CA GLY A 77 -0.23 -28.63 -0.54
C GLY A 77 -0.20 -27.43 -1.46
N MET A 78 0.45 -27.62 -2.58
CA MET A 78 0.57 -26.65 -3.65
C MET A 78 0.19 -27.33 -4.98
N TRP A 79 -0.38 -26.54 -5.88
CA TRP A 79 -0.66 -26.89 -7.27
C TRP A 79 0.13 -25.93 -8.15
N ILE A 80 1.13 -26.42 -8.85
CA ILE A 80 2.09 -25.60 -9.57
C ILE A 80 2.30 -26.08 -10.99
N GLY A 81 2.54 -25.17 -11.92
CA GLY A 81 3.03 -25.52 -13.24
C GLY A 81 4.51 -25.94 -13.21
N PRO A 82 5.01 -26.70 -14.19
CA PRO A 82 6.42 -27.15 -14.23
C PRO A 82 7.42 -26.01 -14.18
N GLY A 83 7.07 -24.82 -14.71
CA GLY A 83 7.92 -23.62 -14.68
C GLY A 83 8.16 -23.08 -13.27
N ALA A 84 7.20 -23.26 -12.36
CA ALA A 84 7.29 -22.80 -10.98
C ALA A 84 8.32 -23.57 -10.13
N LEU A 85 8.77 -24.73 -10.57
CA LEU A 85 9.83 -25.48 -9.88
C LEU A 85 11.16 -24.72 -9.74
N LYS A 86 11.37 -23.67 -10.57
CA LYS A 86 12.54 -22.79 -10.55
C LYS A 86 12.26 -21.45 -9.89
N ASP A 87 11.03 -21.20 -9.54
CA ASP A 87 10.60 -19.94 -8.93
C ASP A 87 10.66 -20.07 -7.41
N HIS A 88 11.78 -19.71 -6.83
CA HIS A 88 11.97 -19.77 -5.36
C HIS A 88 11.03 -18.82 -4.63
N TRP A 89 10.74 -17.65 -5.23
CA TRP A 89 9.74 -16.74 -4.69
C TRP A 89 8.36 -17.37 -4.67
N GLY A 90 7.90 -17.84 -5.81
CA GLY A 90 6.59 -18.50 -5.95
C GLY A 90 6.44 -19.71 -5.06
N LEU A 91 7.45 -20.59 -5.00
CA LEU A 91 7.44 -21.76 -4.11
C LEU A 91 7.29 -21.36 -2.63
N THR A 92 7.97 -20.30 -2.18
CA THR A 92 7.87 -19.82 -0.81
C THR A 92 6.51 -19.17 -0.53
N HIS A 93 6.03 -18.37 -1.47
CA HIS A 93 4.73 -17.71 -1.41
C HIS A 93 3.60 -18.73 -1.28
N GLU A 94 3.54 -19.69 -2.19
CA GLU A 94 2.45 -20.68 -2.22
C GLU A 94 2.54 -21.67 -1.07
N PHE A 95 3.74 -22.02 -0.63
CA PHE A 95 3.88 -22.86 0.56
C PHE A 95 3.40 -22.10 1.83
N THR A 96 3.56 -20.80 1.87
CA THR A 96 3.00 -19.97 2.95
C THR A 96 1.47 -20.05 2.96
N HIS A 97 0.82 -20.03 1.80
CA HIS A 97 -0.64 -20.26 1.73
C HIS A 97 -1.02 -21.67 2.24
N ALA A 98 -0.29 -22.70 1.86
CA ALA A 98 -0.53 -24.03 2.40
C ALA A 98 -0.46 -24.08 3.93
N TRP A 99 0.51 -23.37 4.52
CA TRP A 99 0.63 -23.20 5.97
C TRP A 99 -0.56 -22.42 6.58
N GLN A 100 -1.00 -21.34 5.96
CA GLN A 100 -2.15 -20.55 6.41
C GLN A 100 -3.43 -21.40 6.42
N TYR A 101 -3.65 -22.19 5.38
CA TYR A 101 -4.79 -23.11 5.28
C TYR A 101 -4.76 -24.18 6.38
N TRP A 102 -3.59 -24.75 6.67
CA TRP A 102 -3.44 -25.68 7.77
C TRP A 102 -3.93 -25.08 9.09
N TRP A 103 -3.48 -23.88 9.43
CA TRP A 103 -3.86 -23.24 10.69
C TRP A 103 -5.34 -22.86 10.72
N GLY A 104 -5.94 -22.50 9.60
CA GLY A 104 -7.37 -22.27 9.50
C GLY A 104 -8.21 -23.47 9.89
N PHE A 105 -7.83 -24.63 9.40
CA PHE A 105 -8.50 -25.89 9.75
C PHE A 105 -8.28 -26.32 11.21
N ASN A 106 -7.22 -25.86 11.83
CA ASN A 106 -6.90 -26.16 13.23
C ASN A 106 -7.31 -25.07 14.21
N GLY A 107 -8.28 -24.23 13.85
CA GLY A 107 -8.90 -23.25 14.72
C GLY A 107 -8.18 -21.91 14.82
N GLY A 108 -7.14 -21.69 14.02
CA GLY A 108 -6.58 -20.37 13.78
C GLY A 108 -7.44 -19.54 12.81
N LEU A 109 -6.97 -18.36 12.43
CA LEU A 109 -7.67 -17.54 11.44
C LEU A 109 -7.79 -18.29 10.12
N GLY A 110 -6.71 -18.96 9.70
CA GLY A 110 -6.58 -19.57 8.38
C GLY A 110 -7.03 -18.62 7.29
N CYS A 111 -6.52 -18.58 6.14
CA CYS A 111 -7.00 -17.62 5.18
C CYS A 111 -7.37 -18.23 3.84
N PRO A 112 -8.40 -19.05 3.77
CA PRO A 112 -9.06 -19.26 2.51
C PRO A 112 -10.18 -18.24 2.25
N ASP A 113 -10.60 -17.50 3.27
CA ASP A 113 -11.69 -16.56 3.12
C ASP A 113 -11.16 -15.18 2.72
N ALA A 114 -11.22 -14.90 1.42
CA ALA A 114 -10.92 -13.59 0.85
C ALA A 114 -11.71 -12.46 1.52
N ASN A 115 -12.88 -12.77 2.10
CA ASN A 115 -13.74 -11.73 2.66
C ASN A 115 -13.21 -11.13 3.97
N THR A 116 -12.53 -11.89 4.79
CA THR A 116 -12.07 -11.39 6.10
C THR A 116 -10.57 -11.21 6.19
N CYS A 117 -9.79 -11.95 5.44
CA CYS A 117 -8.35 -11.97 5.59
C CYS A 117 -7.53 -12.09 4.30
N GLY A 118 -8.16 -12.13 3.13
CA GLY A 118 -7.45 -12.31 1.86
C GLY A 118 -6.32 -11.32 1.63
N TRP A 119 -6.49 -10.07 2.04
CA TRP A 119 -5.45 -9.05 1.95
C TRP A 119 -4.20 -9.39 2.78
N ILE A 120 -4.37 -9.93 3.99
CA ILE A 120 -3.23 -10.23 4.87
C ILE A 120 -2.60 -11.58 4.50
N ALA A 121 -3.38 -12.49 3.93
CA ALA A 121 -2.86 -13.75 3.44
C ALA A 121 -1.81 -13.53 2.35
N GLU A 122 -2.15 -12.71 1.36
CA GLU A 122 -1.26 -12.36 0.26
C GLU A 122 -0.05 -11.53 0.74
N SER A 123 -0.29 -10.53 1.61
CA SER A 123 0.81 -9.76 2.20
C SER A 123 1.75 -10.64 3.02
N HIS A 124 1.24 -11.63 3.75
CA HIS A 124 2.06 -12.58 4.50
C HIS A 124 2.79 -13.56 3.57
N ALA A 125 2.12 -14.02 2.51
CA ALA A 125 2.76 -14.86 1.51
C ALA A 125 3.89 -14.14 0.77
N ASN A 126 3.80 -12.81 0.60
CA ASN A 126 4.90 -11.98 0.10
C ASN A 126 5.95 -11.63 1.18
N TYR A 127 5.55 -11.51 2.44
CA TYR A 127 6.48 -11.28 3.53
C TYR A 127 7.48 -12.43 3.70
N THR A 128 7.08 -13.67 3.52
CA THR A 128 7.95 -14.83 3.75
C THR A 128 9.11 -14.94 2.76
N PRO A 129 8.96 -14.76 1.43
CA PRO A 129 10.09 -14.71 0.51
C PRO A 129 11.06 -13.56 0.82
N HIS A 130 10.57 -12.40 1.26
CA HIS A 130 11.44 -11.29 1.67
C HIS A 130 12.35 -11.64 2.85
N GLN A 131 12.09 -12.71 3.58
CA GLN A 131 12.97 -13.21 4.64
C GLN A 131 14.13 -14.03 4.10
N LEU A 132 14.06 -14.50 2.86
CA LEU A 132 15.15 -15.22 2.23
C LEU A 132 16.27 -14.24 1.85
N PRO A 133 17.55 -14.59 2.06
CA PRO A 133 18.67 -13.69 1.79
C PRO A 133 18.69 -13.13 0.37
N GLU A 134 18.30 -13.94 -0.61
CA GLU A 134 18.29 -13.59 -2.04
C GLU A 134 17.24 -12.53 -2.40
N TYR A 135 16.16 -12.38 -1.60
CA TYR A 135 15.08 -11.45 -1.86
C TYR A 135 14.97 -10.29 -0.86
N ARG A 136 15.93 -10.16 0.04
CA ARG A 136 15.91 -9.07 1.05
C ARG A 136 15.95 -7.68 0.47
N SER A 137 16.59 -7.50 -0.68
CA SER A 137 16.66 -6.20 -1.36
C SER A 137 15.52 -5.96 -2.33
N GLU A 138 14.65 -6.95 -2.54
CA GLU A 138 13.48 -6.78 -3.39
C GLU A 138 12.48 -5.81 -2.77
N VAL A 139 11.99 -4.90 -3.58
CA VAL A 139 10.98 -3.93 -3.16
C VAL A 139 9.58 -4.28 -3.63
N HIS A 140 9.39 -5.48 -4.11
CA HIS A 140 8.18 -6.01 -4.71
C HIS A 140 6.89 -5.34 -4.21
N CYS A 141 6.25 -4.60 -5.10
CA CYS A 141 5.06 -3.76 -4.92
C CYS A 141 5.02 -2.85 -3.67
N SER A 142 6.14 -2.64 -2.97
CA SER A 142 6.22 -1.76 -1.79
C SER A 142 5.82 -0.33 -2.09
N GLU A 143 5.99 0.11 -3.33
CA GLU A 143 5.56 1.40 -3.82
C GLU A 143 4.05 1.62 -3.68
N MET A 144 3.24 0.57 -3.65
CA MET A 144 1.80 0.70 -3.47
C MET A 144 1.47 1.27 -2.10
N LEU A 145 2.05 0.73 -1.03
CA LEU A 145 1.88 1.29 0.30
C LEU A 145 2.36 2.75 0.35
N GLY A 146 3.52 3.04 -0.25
CA GLY A 146 4.07 4.39 -0.30
C GLY A 146 3.19 5.37 -1.09
N ASN A 147 2.59 4.94 -2.16
CA ASN A 147 1.73 5.77 -3.01
C ASN A 147 0.30 5.92 -2.49
N ALA A 148 -0.19 4.93 -1.76
CA ALA A 148 -1.56 4.88 -1.28
C ALA A 148 -1.68 4.65 0.24
N PRO A 149 -0.84 5.29 1.07
CA PRO A 149 -0.83 5.05 2.51
C PRO A 149 -2.13 5.46 3.20
N HIS A 150 -2.96 6.26 2.54
CA HIS A 150 -4.24 6.75 3.04
C HIS A 150 -5.36 5.70 2.93
N LEU A 151 -5.16 4.61 2.21
CA LEU A 151 -6.17 3.56 2.07
C LEU A 151 -6.30 2.73 3.36
N TYR A 152 -7.45 2.11 3.50
CA TYR A 152 -7.67 1.09 4.53
C TYR A 152 -6.65 -0.04 4.38
N LEU A 153 -5.88 -0.31 5.42
CA LEU A 153 -4.82 -1.32 5.36
C LEU A 153 -5.35 -2.73 5.02
N GLY A 154 -6.59 -3.02 5.36
CA GLY A 154 -7.27 -4.25 4.97
C GLY A 154 -7.86 -4.24 3.55
N SER A 155 -7.54 -3.24 2.73
CA SER A 155 -7.99 -3.18 1.34
C SER A 155 -7.39 -4.31 0.51
N SER A 156 -8.21 -5.02 -0.25
CA SER A 156 -7.73 -6.04 -1.18
C SER A 156 -6.87 -5.46 -2.31
N ARG A 157 -6.91 -4.14 -2.52
CA ARG A 157 -6.05 -3.45 -3.51
C ARG A 157 -4.57 -3.60 -3.20
N ASP A 158 -4.22 -3.49 -1.91
CA ASP A 158 -2.83 -3.56 -1.44
C ASP A 158 -2.47 -4.95 -0.92
N ARG A 159 -3.29 -5.94 -1.18
CA ARG A 159 -3.17 -7.26 -0.56
C ARG A 159 -1.81 -7.92 -0.71
N TYR A 160 -1.11 -7.66 -1.81
CA TYR A 160 0.25 -8.17 -2.02
C TYR A 160 1.34 -7.29 -1.43
N CYS A 161 1.03 -6.05 -1.04
CA CYS A 161 1.99 -4.97 -0.89
C CYS A 161 2.08 -4.40 0.52
N ASN A 162 1.31 -4.92 1.47
CA ASN A 162 1.35 -4.49 2.87
C ASN A 162 2.29 -5.33 3.76
N TRP A 163 3.20 -6.07 3.16
CA TRP A 163 4.16 -6.93 3.87
C TRP A 163 5.08 -6.14 4.82
N GLN A 164 5.32 -4.86 4.56
CA GLN A 164 6.11 -3.98 5.43
C GLN A 164 5.50 -3.83 6.83
N PHE A 165 4.18 -3.94 6.95
CA PHE A 165 3.53 -3.96 8.25
C PHE A 165 4.01 -5.14 9.10
N MET A 166 4.20 -6.30 8.49
CA MET A 166 4.70 -7.50 9.17
C MET A 166 6.18 -7.37 9.53
N GLU A 167 6.98 -6.74 8.68
CA GLU A 167 8.37 -6.40 9.02
C GLU A 167 8.44 -5.51 10.25
N TYR A 168 7.60 -4.49 10.31
CA TYR A 168 7.54 -3.60 11.47
C TYR A 168 7.05 -4.34 12.71
N LEU A 169 6.04 -5.20 12.57
CA LEU A 169 5.55 -6.02 13.68
C LEU A 169 6.63 -6.98 14.21
N LYS A 170 7.38 -7.61 13.32
CA LYS A 170 8.54 -8.45 13.68
C LYS A 170 9.59 -7.63 14.43
N ASP A 171 9.94 -6.43 13.94
CA ASP A 171 10.93 -5.55 14.54
C ASP A 171 10.55 -5.10 15.95
N LYS A 172 9.31 -4.68 16.14
CA LYS A 172 8.83 -4.11 17.41
C LYS A 172 8.41 -5.14 18.44
N GLN A 173 8.02 -6.32 18.00
CA GLN A 173 7.56 -7.40 18.87
C GLN A 173 8.46 -8.64 18.77
N CYS A 174 8.26 -9.46 17.79
CA CYS A 174 9.06 -10.65 17.46
C CYS A 174 8.45 -11.38 16.26
N PRO A 175 9.13 -12.34 15.63
CA PRO A 175 8.57 -13.15 14.55
C PRO A 175 7.26 -13.85 14.94
N SER A 176 7.16 -14.36 16.17
CA SER A 176 5.96 -15.05 16.64
C SER A 176 4.71 -14.15 16.69
N ALA A 177 4.86 -12.82 16.78
CA ALA A 177 3.73 -11.90 16.71
C ALA A 177 3.08 -11.91 15.32
N VAL A 178 3.87 -12.05 14.26
CA VAL A 178 3.37 -12.20 12.89
C VAL A 178 2.65 -13.55 12.76
N ASN A 179 3.28 -14.63 13.22
CA ASN A 179 2.69 -15.97 13.15
C ASN A 179 1.35 -16.05 13.88
N GLN A 180 1.23 -15.39 15.02
CA GLN A 180 0.04 -15.40 15.86
C GLN A 180 -1.17 -14.71 15.22
N ILE A 181 -0.98 -13.87 14.21
CA ILE A 181 -2.09 -13.36 13.40
C ILE A 181 -2.90 -14.53 12.80
N PHE A 182 -2.22 -15.59 12.36
CA PHE A 182 -2.82 -16.75 11.71
C PHE A 182 -3.12 -17.91 12.67
N THR A 183 -2.31 -18.08 13.69
CA THR A 183 -2.46 -19.21 14.64
C THR A 183 -3.43 -18.94 15.78
N THR A 184 -3.84 -17.69 15.97
CA THR A 184 -4.81 -17.28 16.99
C THR A 184 -6.23 -17.36 16.43
N ALA A 185 -7.15 -18.00 17.14
CA ALA A 185 -8.55 -18.04 16.75
C ALA A 185 -9.25 -16.69 16.96
N GLY A 186 -9.87 -16.16 15.92
CA GLY A 186 -10.62 -14.90 15.94
C GLY A 186 -11.23 -14.58 14.57
N PRO A 187 -12.07 -13.53 14.51
CA PRO A 187 -12.83 -13.21 13.30
C PRO A 187 -12.03 -12.45 12.23
N ASP A 188 -10.90 -11.86 12.59
CA ASP A 188 -10.07 -11.08 11.67
C ASP A 188 -8.65 -10.87 12.22
N PRO A 189 -7.70 -10.48 11.34
CA PRO A 189 -6.28 -10.34 11.68
C PRO A 189 -5.99 -9.37 12.83
N PHE A 190 -6.69 -8.26 12.91
CA PHE A 190 -6.45 -7.24 13.93
C PHE A 190 -6.96 -7.68 15.29
N THR A 191 -8.12 -8.34 15.34
CA THR A 191 -8.65 -8.98 16.55
C THR A 191 -7.69 -10.08 17.03
N ASN A 192 -7.12 -10.86 16.12
CA ASN A 192 -6.14 -11.88 16.46
C ASN A 192 -4.86 -11.27 17.04
N LEU A 193 -4.38 -10.19 16.45
CA LEU A 193 -3.22 -9.46 16.96
C LEU A 193 -3.50 -8.88 18.36
N GLN A 194 -4.66 -8.25 18.58
CA GLN A 194 -5.06 -7.78 19.89
C GLN A 194 -5.08 -8.93 20.92
N LYS A 195 -5.74 -10.02 20.58
CA LYS A 195 -5.88 -11.19 21.46
C LYS A 195 -4.53 -11.81 21.81
N SER A 196 -3.69 -12.05 20.81
CA SER A 196 -2.38 -12.69 20.99
C SER A 196 -1.40 -11.81 21.77
N ARG A 197 -1.49 -10.50 21.64
CA ARG A 197 -0.62 -9.53 22.34
C ARG A 197 -1.20 -9.02 23.65
N GLY A 198 -2.45 -9.34 23.95
CA GLY A 198 -3.17 -8.76 25.09
C GLY A 198 -3.38 -7.24 24.94
N TRP A 199 -3.50 -6.76 23.73
CA TRP A 199 -3.65 -5.34 23.45
C TRP A 199 -5.11 -4.88 23.53
N THR A 200 -5.29 -3.73 24.15
CA THR A 200 -6.52 -2.95 23.97
C THR A 200 -6.57 -2.37 22.57
N LEU A 201 -7.74 -1.91 22.13
CA LEU A 201 -7.86 -1.20 20.85
C LEU A 201 -6.95 0.05 20.80
N SER A 202 -6.84 0.77 21.93
CA SER A 202 -5.95 1.93 21.99
C SER A 202 -4.49 1.57 21.73
N GLN A 203 -4.01 0.44 22.26
CA GLN A 203 -2.65 -0.03 22.02
C GLN A 203 -2.43 -0.50 20.58
N LEU A 204 -3.41 -1.15 19.96
CA LEU A 204 -3.38 -1.46 18.54
C LEU A 204 -3.32 -0.17 17.70
N ASN A 205 -4.15 0.80 18.01
CA ASN A 205 -4.16 2.11 17.35
C ASN A 205 -2.81 2.83 17.51
N ASP A 206 -2.20 2.76 18.70
CA ASP A 206 -0.87 3.33 18.96
C ASP A 206 0.20 2.65 18.10
N PHE A 207 0.12 1.34 17.93
CA PHE A 207 1.03 0.58 17.08
C PHE A 207 0.96 1.04 15.61
N PHE A 208 -0.25 1.25 15.08
CA PHE A 208 -0.42 1.79 13.72
C PHE A 208 0.09 3.22 13.58
N GLY A 209 -0.13 4.07 14.58
CA GLY A 209 0.39 5.43 14.59
C GLY A 209 1.92 5.47 14.61
N ASP A 210 2.55 4.64 15.42
CA ASP A 210 4.00 4.51 15.50
C ASP A 210 4.58 3.96 14.18
N TRP A 211 3.98 2.92 13.61
CA TRP A 211 4.34 2.39 12.30
C TRP A 211 4.30 3.47 11.21
N ALA A 212 3.22 4.24 11.14
CA ALA A 212 3.07 5.31 10.15
C ALA A 212 4.17 6.38 10.30
N MET A 213 4.55 6.74 11.53
CA MET A 213 5.64 7.70 11.77
C MET A 213 6.98 7.14 11.30
N HIS A 214 7.27 5.86 11.55
CA HIS A 214 8.50 5.21 11.11
C HIS A 214 8.56 5.02 9.58
N ASN A 215 7.42 4.96 8.90
CA ASN A 215 7.35 4.88 7.44
C ASN A 215 7.84 6.15 6.73
N VAL A 216 8.01 7.27 7.44
CA VAL A 216 8.63 8.47 6.85
C VAL A 216 10.06 8.21 6.39
N VAL A 217 10.80 7.39 7.11
CA VAL A 217 12.21 7.08 6.81
C VAL A 217 12.51 5.58 6.75
N TRP A 218 11.53 4.72 6.98
CA TRP A 218 11.67 3.25 6.95
C TRP A 218 12.80 2.74 7.85
N ASP A 219 12.88 3.22 9.08
CA ASP A 219 13.96 2.89 10.00
C ASP A 219 13.71 1.64 10.86
N TYR A 220 13.10 0.64 10.26
CA TYR A 220 12.94 -0.68 10.88
C TYR A 220 14.30 -1.36 11.04
N LYS A 221 14.40 -2.26 12.02
CA LYS A 221 15.58 -3.05 12.31
C LYS A 221 15.38 -4.54 12.09
N SER A 222 14.31 -4.89 11.36
CA SER A 222 13.88 -6.27 11.17
C SER A 222 14.84 -7.15 10.35
N THR A 223 15.80 -6.54 9.65
CA THR A 223 16.91 -7.23 8.98
C THR A 223 18.23 -6.94 9.69
N PRO A 224 19.27 -7.80 9.56
CA PRO A 224 20.56 -7.55 10.17
C PRO A 224 21.18 -6.20 9.80
N GLU A 225 21.02 -5.76 8.55
CA GLU A 225 21.51 -4.49 8.01
C GLU A 225 20.54 -3.32 8.25
N GLY A 226 19.35 -3.59 8.75
CA GLY A 226 18.24 -2.65 8.88
C GLY A 226 17.43 -2.50 7.60
N PHE A 227 16.10 -2.34 7.75
CA PHE A 227 15.15 -2.34 6.62
C PHE A 227 15.53 -1.32 5.54
N ARG A 228 15.80 -0.07 5.91
CA ARG A 228 16.18 0.98 4.94
C ARG A 228 17.46 0.66 4.18
N SER A 229 18.44 0.02 4.82
CA SER A 229 19.68 -0.38 4.15
C SER A 229 19.43 -1.52 3.18
N ALA A 230 18.64 -2.51 3.58
CA ALA A 230 18.26 -3.63 2.73
C ALA A 230 17.41 -3.20 1.53
N TYR A 231 16.50 -2.24 1.74
CA TYR A 231 15.56 -1.71 0.74
C TYR A 231 15.89 -0.25 0.40
N GLY A 232 17.16 0.10 0.25
CA GLY A 232 17.66 1.48 0.17
C GLY A 232 17.07 2.34 -0.94
N ASN A 233 16.62 1.75 -2.03
CA ASN A 233 15.91 2.44 -3.11
C ASN A 233 14.48 2.88 -2.72
N ILE A 234 13.93 2.43 -1.59
CA ILE A 234 12.68 2.95 -1.02
C ILE A 234 12.79 4.44 -0.65
N THR A 235 13.99 4.94 -0.35
CA THR A 235 14.19 6.28 0.20
C THR A 235 14.93 7.27 -0.70
N GLN A 236 15.53 6.85 -1.81
CA GLN A 236 16.57 7.64 -2.49
C GLN A 236 16.40 7.88 -3.99
N THR A 237 15.35 7.39 -4.63
CA THR A 237 15.17 7.52 -6.09
C THR A 237 13.83 8.19 -6.43
N ASP A 238 13.60 8.51 -7.71
CA ASP A 238 12.28 8.95 -8.21
C ASP A 238 11.16 8.00 -7.79
N ARG A 239 11.49 6.73 -7.61
CA ARG A 239 10.64 5.70 -7.05
C ARG A 239 10.34 5.94 -5.57
N ALA A 240 11.31 6.43 -4.80
CA ALA A 240 11.13 6.79 -3.40
C ALA A 240 10.21 8.00 -3.18
N GLU A 241 10.19 8.96 -4.08
CA GLU A 241 9.21 10.04 -4.04
C GLU A 241 7.80 9.51 -4.31
N ARG A 242 7.66 8.51 -5.19
CA ARG A 242 6.40 7.79 -5.39
C ARG A 242 6.01 6.95 -4.19
N MET A 243 6.97 6.37 -3.49
CA MET A 243 6.74 5.55 -2.29
C MET A 243 6.42 6.38 -1.04
N ARG A 244 6.66 7.67 -1.08
CA ARG A 244 6.36 8.61 -0.01
C ARG A 244 5.41 9.68 -0.50
N ARG A 245 4.20 9.26 -0.85
CA ARG A 245 3.23 10.24 -1.31
C ARG A 245 2.88 11.22 -0.21
N LEU A 246 3.33 12.45 -0.39
CA LEU A 246 3.03 13.54 0.50
C LEU A 246 1.61 14.04 0.23
N MET A 247 0.82 14.15 1.28
CA MET A 247 -0.54 14.66 1.18
C MET A 247 -0.52 16.19 1.35
N PRO A 248 -0.99 16.97 0.36
CA PRO A 248 -1.18 18.41 0.55
C PRO A 248 -2.35 18.64 1.50
N LEU A 249 -2.31 19.77 2.21
CA LEU A 249 -3.46 20.27 2.94
C LEU A 249 -4.11 21.40 2.13
N GLU A 250 -5.39 21.62 2.38
CA GLU A 250 -6.20 22.65 1.74
C GLU A 250 -6.52 23.76 2.73
N ALA A 251 -6.54 25.02 2.27
CA ALA A 251 -7.20 26.10 2.98
C ALA A 251 -8.59 26.29 2.39
N LEU A 252 -9.62 26.39 3.22
CA LEU A 252 -11.00 26.56 2.74
C LEU A 252 -11.21 27.91 2.06
N ASP A 253 -10.47 28.94 2.51
CA ASP A 253 -10.46 30.28 1.94
C ASP A 253 -9.17 31.02 2.31
N ALA A 254 -9.04 32.25 1.85
CA ALA A 254 -7.87 33.09 2.11
C ALA A 254 -7.66 33.37 3.61
N SER A 255 -8.74 33.46 4.40
CA SER A 255 -8.62 33.71 5.84
C SER A 255 -8.06 32.51 6.56
N TRP A 256 -8.41 31.29 6.12
CA TRP A 256 -7.82 30.06 6.64
C TRP A 256 -6.33 30.02 6.38
N ALA A 257 -5.90 30.29 5.14
CA ALA A 257 -4.48 30.32 4.80
C ALA A 257 -3.72 31.38 5.65
N THR A 258 -4.28 32.59 5.82
CA THR A 258 -3.70 33.65 6.63
C THR A 258 -3.56 33.24 8.10
N ASN A 259 -4.55 32.55 8.65
CA ASN A 259 -4.56 32.07 10.02
C ASN A 259 -3.85 30.71 10.19
N ARG A 260 -3.21 30.21 9.12
CA ARG A 260 -2.51 28.92 9.08
C ARG A 260 -3.39 27.75 9.49
N ARG A 261 -4.65 27.79 9.09
CA ARG A 261 -5.63 26.72 9.26
C ARG A 261 -5.78 25.94 7.99
N PHE A 262 -5.72 24.63 8.10
CA PHE A 262 -5.73 23.73 6.95
C PHE A 262 -6.57 22.50 7.26
N VAL A 263 -7.04 21.86 6.21
CA VAL A 263 -7.84 20.64 6.27
C VAL A 263 -7.29 19.61 5.30
N SER A 264 -7.41 18.33 5.65
CA SER A 264 -7.09 17.25 4.72
C SER A 264 -8.05 17.25 3.53
N PRO A 265 -7.57 17.07 2.29
CA PRO A 265 -8.45 16.94 1.12
C PRO A 265 -9.36 15.73 1.29
N TYR A 266 -10.59 15.82 0.81
CA TYR A 266 -11.55 14.72 0.99
C TYR A 266 -11.02 13.40 0.38
N PHE A 267 -10.55 13.46 -0.87
CA PHE A 267 -10.06 12.31 -1.61
C PHE A 267 -8.81 11.67 -0.99
N GLY A 268 -8.00 12.44 -0.26
CA GLY A 268 -6.75 12.01 0.33
C GLY A 268 -6.80 11.81 1.84
N SER A 269 -7.94 12.08 2.49
CA SER A 269 -8.09 11.81 3.91
C SER A 269 -7.96 10.31 4.19
N PRO A 270 -7.27 9.90 5.27
CA PRO A 270 -6.98 8.51 5.48
C PRO A 270 -8.23 7.71 5.82
N GLN A 271 -8.29 6.48 5.34
CA GLN A 271 -9.22 5.45 5.78
C GLN A 271 -8.64 4.71 6.99
N ARG A 272 -9.42 3.89 7.65
CA ARG A 272 -9.02 3.17 8.86
C ARG A 272 -7.69 2.43 8.70
N PHE A 273 -6.75 2.69 9.60
CA PHE A 273 -5.37 2.21 9.61
C PHE A 273 -4.50 2.69 8.43
N GLY A 274 -5.07 3.50 7.53
CA GLY A 274 -4.29 4.29 6.60
C GLY A 274 -3.77 5.57 7.24
N TYR A 275 -2.82 6.23 6.59
CA TYR A 275 -2.21 7.43 7.11
C TYR A 275 -1.87 8.46 6.04
N ASN A 276 -1.70 9.71 6.45
CA ASN A 276 -1.14 10.77 5.63
C ASN A 276 0.23 11.17 6.14
N VAL A 277 1.13 11.50 5.21
CA VAL A 277 2.39 12.19 5.46
C VAL A 277 2.30 13.57 4.83
N VAL A 278 2.31 14.61 5.65
CA VAL A 278 2.17 16.00 5.22
C VAL A 278 3.51 16.73 5.40
N ARG A 279 4.05 17.27 4.33
CA ARG A 279 5.25 18.10 4.39
C ARG A 279 4.96 19.43 5.05
N LEU A 280 5.71 19.79 6.08
CA LEU A 280 5.67 21.08 6.74
C LEU A 280 6.98 21.85 6.51
N TYR A 281 6.86 23.15 6.33
CA TYR A 281 7.98 24.07 6.19
C TYR A 281 8.01 25.01 7.40
N PRO A 282 8.98 24.84 8.33
CA PRO A 282 9.15 25.76 9.44
C PRO A 282 9.45 27.19 8.96
N ALA A 283 8.96 28.18 9.68
CA ALA A 283 9.30 29.57 9.45
C ALA A 283 10.82 29.79 9.62
N SER A 284 11.37 30.74 8.87
CA SER A 284 12.79 31.09 9.00
C SER A 284 13.12 31.48 10.45
N GLY A 285 14.15 30.86 11.00
CA GLY A 285 14.58 31.09 12.38
C GLY A 285 13.70 30.45 13.46
N ALA A 286 12.66 29.70 13.10
CA ALA A 286 11.85 29.00 14.08
C ALA A 286 12.65 27.86 14.74
N SER A 287 12.61 27.80 16.06
CA SER A 287 13.17 26.71 16.85
C SER A 287 12.14 25.68 17.28
N THR A 288 10.85 26.01 17.12
CA THR A 288 9.72 25.14 17.44
C THR A 288 8.58 25.33 16.44
N VAL A 289 7.88 24.23 16.19
CA VAL A 289 6.61 24.23 15.44
C VAL A 289 5.52 23.70 16.35
N THR A 290 4.36 24.35 16.35
CA THR A 290 3.18 23.88 17.08
C THR A 290 2.09 23.49 16.10
N VAL A 291 1.49 22.33 16.33
CA VAL A 291 0.31 21.83 15.63
C VAL A 291 -0.83 21.76 16.64
N LYS A 292 -1.93 22.46 16.36
CA LYS A 292 -3.22 22.21 17.00
C LYS A 292 -4.03 21.35 16.04
N PHE A 293 -4.31 20.14 16.46
CA PHE A 293 -5.00 19.14 15.64
C PHE A 293 -6.46 19.03 16.05
N ARG A 294 -7.33 18.89 15.08
CA ARG A 294 -8.73 18.53 15.27
C ARG A 294 -9.17 17.49 14.23
N GLY A 295 -9.51 16.30 14.70
CA GLY A 295 -10.20 15.29 13.91
C GLY A 295 -11.65 15.68 13.68
N VAL A 296 -12.19 15.30 12.53
CA VAL A 296 -13.61 15.49 12.23
C VAL A 296 -14.36 14.24 12.63
N ASP A 297 -15.18 14.34 13.65
CA ASP A 297 -16.08 13.28 14.06
C ASP A 297 -17.34 13.32 13.19
N GLN A 298 -17.43 12.37 12.27
CA GLN A 298 -18.61 12.21 11.42
C GLN A 298 -19.54 11.16 12.06
N PRO A 299 -20.84 11.43 12.20
CA PRO A 299 -21.75 10.48 12.80
C PRO A 299 -21.63 9.07 12.17
N GLY A 300 -21.36 8.07 12.98
CA GLY A 300 -21.20 6.67 12.56
C GLY A 300 -19.82 6.30 12.04
N SER A 301 -18.87 7.24 11.95
CA SER A 301 -17.51 6.94 11.51
C SER A 301 -16.66 6.24 12.57
N ASP A 302 -17.01 6.39 13.85
CA ASP A 302 -16.20 5.96 14.99
C ASP A 302 -14.75 6.50 14.90
N ALA A 303 -14.60 7.74 14.43
CA ALA A 303 -13.29 8.33 14.16
C ALA A 303 -12.49 8.55 15.44
N ASP A 304 -11.23 8.19 15.37
CA ASP A 304 -10.17 8.55 16.31
C ASP A 304 -8.88 8.70 15.50
N PHE A 305 -7.84 9.23 16.11
CA PHE A 305 -6.59 9.50 15.42
C PHE A 305 -5.39 9.16 16.28
N ARG A 306 -4.31 8.81 15.57
CA ARG A 306 -2.94 8.84 16.08
C ARG A 306 -2.12 9.73 15.16
N TRP A 307 -1.38 10.65 15.74
CA TRP A 307 -0.60 11.57 14.94
C TRP A 307 0.65 12.06 15.66
N GLY A 308 1.62 12.55 14.88
CA GLY A 308 2.84 13.11 15.43
C GLY A 308 3.65 13.86 14.39
N LEU A 309 4.78 14.41 14.83
CA LEU A 309 5.74 15.12 13.99
C LEU A 309 7.02 14.29 13.86
N VAL A 310 7.55 14.26 12.66
CA VAL A 310 8.80 13.58 12.31
C VAL A 310 9.72 14.58 11.63
N ALA A 311 10.88 14.84 12.23
CA ALA A 311 11.95 15.63 11.62
C ALA A 311 13.05 14.69 11.13
N THR A 312 13.56 14.93 9.92
CA THR A 312 14.57 14.06 9.31
C THR A 312 15.82 14.85 8.94
N ASN A 313 16.94 14.17 8.73
CA ASN A 313 18.05 14.80 8.01
C ASN A 313 17.72 14.93 6.52
N SER A 314 18.51 15.69 5.77
CA SER A 314 18.28 15.94 4.34
C SER A 314 18.38 14.67 3.47
N GLN A 315 19.07 13.64 3.93
CA GLN A 315 19.25 12.35 3.26
C GLN A 315 18.16 11.34 3.65
N PHE A 316 17.25 11.68 4.55
CA PHE A 316 16.23 10.78 5.09
C PHE A 316 16.81 9.49 5.70
N SER A 317 18.04 9.55 6.19
CA SER A 317 18.74 8.41 6.80
C SER A 317 18.57 8.33 8.31
N SER A 318 18.01 9.35 8.94
CA SER A 318 17.67 9.39 10.35
C SER A 318 16.47 10.29 10.61
N ALA A 319 15.75 10.00 11.69
CA ALA A 319 14.58 10.78 12.10
C ALA A 319 14.57 11.02 13.62
N ARG A 320 13.90 12.10 14.01
CA ARG A 320 13.49 12.40 15.38
C ARG A 320 11.98 12.43 15.42
N TYR A 321 11.42 11.75 16.38
CA TYR A 321 9.97 11.59 16.52
C TYR A 321 9.47 12.42 17.69
N SER A 322 8.31 13.03 17.54
CA SER A 322 7.56 13.57 18.68
C SER A 322 6.92 12.44 19.49
N ALA A 323 6.39 12.76 20.65
CA ALA A 323 5.43 11.88 21.30
C ALA A 323 4.18 11.68 20.40
N LEU A 324 3.70 10.44 20.33
CA LEU A 324 2.47 10.10 19.62
C LEU A 324 1.27 10.75 20.33
N GLN A 325 0.47 11.49 19.60
CA GLN A 325 -0.76 12.12 20.05
C GLN A 325 -1.97 11.22 19.77
N ARG A 326 -3.02 11.37 20.54
CA ARG A 326 -4.24 10.54 20.49
C ARG A 326 -5.48 11.41 20.53
N GLY A 327 -6.56 10.92 19.94
CA GLY A 327 -7.88 11.52 20.02
C GLY A 327 -8.19 12.54 18.94
N LEU A 328 -9.35 13.16 19.10
CA LEU A 328 -9.87 14.13 18.13
C LEU A 328 -9.27 15.53 18.30
N ASP A 329 -8.87 15.89 19.50
CA ASP A 329 -8.30 17.21 19.79
C ASP A 329 -7.01 17.05 20.60
N ALA A 330 -5.92 17.59 20.09
CA ALA A 330 -4.65 17.66 20.78
C ALA A 330 -3.75 18.78 20.25
N ASN A 331 -2.83 19.22 21.09
CA ASN A 331 -1.80 20.20 20.72
C ASN A 331 -0.42 19.62 20.97
N LEU A 332 0.48 19.83 20.02
CA LEU A 332 1.86 19.39 20.11
C LEU A 332 2.81 20.50 19.69
N THR A 333 3.80 20.77 20.53
CA THR A 333 4.94 21.63 20.17
C THR A 333 6.18 20.75 20.05
N PHE A 334 6.87 20.87 18.92
CA PHE A 334 8.04 20.08 18.59
C PHE A 334 9.23 20.98 18.24
N ARG A 335 10.40 20.63 18.76
CA ARG A 335 11.63 21.35 18.46
C ARG A 335 12.12 20.99 17.07
N VAL A 336 12.48 22.00 16.28
CA VAL A 336 13.05 21.84 14.95
C VAL A 336 14.42 22.50 14.87
N ASN A 337 15.30 21.94 14.04
CA ASN A 337 16.59 22.54 13.73
C ASN A 337 16.53 23.17 12.33
N ALA A 338 17.43 24.13 12.08
CA ALA A 338 17.47 24.79 10.78
C ALA A 338 17.75 23.77 9.66
N GLY A 339 16.93 23.83 8.61
CA GLY A 339 17.08 22.98 7.42
C GLY A 339 16.61 21.53 7.56
N GLU A 340 16.08 21.12 8.72
CA GLU A 340 15.50 19.77 8.86
C GLU A 340 14.18 19.66 8.09
N PRO A 341 14.01 18.67 7.21
CA PRO A 341 12.71 18.30 6.71
C PRO A 341 11.76 17.89 7.85
N LEU A 342 10.55 18.49 7.87
CA LEU A 342 9.54 18.21 8.89
C LEU A 342 8.27 17.66 8.25
N PHE A 343 7.70 16.65 8.89
CA PHE A 343 6.48 16.00 8.46
C PHE A 343 5.48 15.88 9.61
N LEU A 344 4.22 16.15 9.30
CA LEU A 344 3.09 15.73 10.13
C LEU A 344 2.60 14.39 9.60
N VAL A 345 2.50 13.41 10.46
CA VAL A 345 1.94 12.08 10.14
C VAL A 345 0.64 11.92 10.87
N VAL A 346 -0.43 11.58 10.15
CA VAL A 346 -1.77 11.41 10.71
C VAL A 346 -2.33 10.06 10.29
N THR A 347 -2.60 9.20 11.26
CA THR A 347 -3.17 7.86 11.07
C THR A 347 -4.63 7.87 11.49
N ALA A 348 -5.49 7.39 10.61
CA ALA A 348 -6.90 7.17 10.93
C ALA A 348 -7.05 5.89 11.74
N THR A 349 -7.55 6.00 12.96
CA THR A 349 -7.78 4.86 13.85
C THR A 349 -9.23 4.83 14.31
N PRO A 350 -9.84 3.67 14.57
CA PRO A 350 -11.21 3.62 15.05
C PRO A 350 -11.28 3.78 16.56
N SER A 351 -12.30 4.47 17.07
CA SER A 351 -12.64 4.46 18.51
C SER A 351 -13.38 3.19 18.91
N VAL A 352 -14.03 2.54 17.95
CA VAL A 352 -14.67 1.23 18.09
C VAL A 352 -14.21 0.33 16.95
N PHE A 353 -13.70 -0.86 17.28
CA PHE A 353 -13.30 -1.80 16.25
C PHE A 353 -14.52 -2.53 15.68
N LYS A 354 -14.61 -2.54 14.36
CA LYS A 354 -15.61 -3.32 13.62
C LYS A 354 -14.87 -4.09 12.52
N THR A 355 -15.14 -5.38 12.42
CA THR A 355 -14.64 -6.18 11.28
C THR A 355 -15.22 -5.63 9.97
N ILE A 356 -14.37 -5.46 8.98
CA ILE A 356 -14.77 -5.04 7.64
C ILE A 356 -14.48 -6.20 6.69
N VAL A 357 -15.48 -6.55 5.92
CA VAL A 357 -15.36 -7.53 4.83
C VAL A 357 -14.60 -6.88 3.68
N ALA A 358 -13.43 -7.38 3.34
CA ALA A 358 -12.45 -6.70 2.48
C ALA A 358 -13.01 -6.31 1.11
N ASP A 359 -13.58 -7.26 0.37
CA ASP A 359 -13.98 -7.01 -1.02
C ASP A 359 -15.35 -6.32 -1.19
N GLN A 360 -16.13 -6.22 -0.13
CA GLN A 360 -17.46 -5.60 -0.17
C GLN A 360 -17.48 -4.17 0.37
N ALA A 361 -16.42 -3.72 0.99
CA ALA A 361 -16.41 -2.52 1.84
C ALA A 361 -15.85 -1.26 1.18
N TYR A 362 -15.44 -1.29 -0.07
CA TYR A 362 -14.79 -0.14 -0.72
C TYR A 362 -15.60 1.14 -0.64
N GLY A 363 -16.90 1.07 -0.79
CA GLY A 363 -17.78 2.22 -0.72
C GLY A 363 -18.19 2.64 0.68
N SER A 364 -18.01 1.79 1.70
CA SER A 364 -18.49 2.02 3.07
C SER A 364 -17.39 2.40 4.06
N ILE A 365 -16.13 2.41 3.64
CA ILE A 365 -15.02 2.79 4.52
C ILE A 365 -14.92 4.30 4.59
N TRP A 366 -15.11 4.84 5.80
CA TRP A 366 -15.05 6.26 6.06
C TRP A 366 -13.67 6.83 5.79
N ARG A 367 -13.65 8.07 5.26
CA ARG A 367 -12.46 8.90 5.20
C ARG A 367 -12.43 9.80 6.41
N TYR A 368 -11.41 9.67 7.22
CA TYR A 368 -11.25 10.40 8.46
C TYR A 368 -10.58 11.74 8.18
N ARG A 369 -11.40 12.76 7.99
CA ARG A 369 -10.91 14.12 7.78
C ARG A 369 -10.37 14.72 9.07
N TYR A 370 -9.40 15.60 8.93
CA TYR A 370 -8.83 16.35 10.04
C TYR A 370 -8.47 17.77 9.64
N MET A 371 -8.37 18.65 10.63
CA MET A 371 -7.91 20.02 10.52
C MET A 371 -6.67 20.23 11.36
N VAL A 372 -5.85 21.20 10.96
CA VAL A 372 -4.72 21.67 11.74
C VAL A 372 -4.64 23.20 11.73
N GLU A 373 -4.24 23.77 12.85
CA GLU A 373 -3.77 25.14 12.94
C GLU A 373 -2.28 25.08 13.28
N LEU A 374 -1.45 25.74 12.46
CA LEU A 374 -0.01 25.68 12.57
C LEU A 374 0.57 26.97 13.13
N ALA A 375 1.46 26.86 14.11
CA ALA A 375 2.30 27.98 14.51
C ALA A 375 3.76 27.73 14.07
N ASN A 376 4.37 28.73 13.48
CA ASN A 376 5.73 28.72 12.95
C ASN A 376 5.99 27.70 11.81
N ALA A 377 4.95 27.28 11.11
CA ALA A 377 5.08 26.44 9.92
C ALA A 377 3.92 26.63 8.95
N TRP A 378 4.13 26.18 7.72
CA TRP A 378 3.11 26.06 6.67
C TRP A 378 3.21 24.69 6.02
N PRO A 379 2.11 24.13 5.48
CA PRO A 379 2.20 22.98 4.61
C PRO A 379 2.74 23.40 3.24
N GLN A 380 3.14 22.43 2.46
CA GLN A 380 3.64 22.62 1.10
C GLN A 380 2.68 23.48 0.26
N GLY A 381 3.24 24.49 -0.42
CA GLY A 381 2.51 25.33 -1.37
C GLY A 381 1.88 26.59 -0.78
N PHE A 382 1.88 26.77 0.54
CA PHE A 382 1.31 27.95 1.20
C PHE A 382 2.34 29.00 1.63
N GLN A 383 3.62 28.70 1.54
CA GLN A 383 4.71 29.64 1.77
C GLN A 383 5.50 29.83 0.48
N ASN A 384 5.79 31.08 0.08
CA ASN A 384 6.56 31.37 -1.13
C ASN A 384 7.91 30.66 -1.12
N GLY A 385 8.26 30.01 -2.23
CA GLY A 385 9.52 29.29 -2.39
C GLY A 385 9.61 27.96 -1.64
N GLN A 386 8.59 27.57 -0.91
CA GLN A 386 8.56 26.35 -0.12
C GLN A 386 7.78 25.26 -0.84
N ARG A 387 8.36 24.74 -1.90
CA ARG A 387 7.89 23.56 -2.61
C ARG A 387 9.09 22.65 -2.88
N ASP A 388 8.86 21.37 -2.80
CA ASP A 388 9.87 20.39 -3.17
C ASP A 388 10.25 20.57 -4.65
N ALA A 389 11.49 20.26 -5.00
CA ALA A 389 11.96 20.33 -6.37
C ALA A 389 11.15 19.35 -7.26
N CYS A 390 11.06 19.65 -8.53
CA CYS A 390 10.54 18.68 -9.49
C CYS A 390 11.50 17.48 -9.61
N ALA A 391 10.93 16.29 -9.84
CA ALA A 391 11.69 15.08 -10.09
C ALA A 391 12.62 15.24 -11.30
N SER A 392 13.68 14.46 -11.35
CA SER A 392 14.66 14.47 -12.45
C SER A 392 13.95 14.32 -13.81
N GLY A 393 14.37 15.12 -14.79
CA GLY A 393 13.75 15.15 -16.13
C GLY A 393 12.46 15.96 -16.21
N THR A 394 12.04 16.63 -15.13
CA THR A 394 10.87 17.52 -15.12
C THR A 394 11.20 18.91 -14.60
N VAL A 395 10.39 19.88 -14.99
CA VAL A 395 10.48 21.29 -14.56
C VAL A 395 9.10 21.81 -14.18
N ARG A 396 9.04 22.97 -13.51
CA ARG A 396 7.77 23.64 -13.24
C ARG A 396 7.10 24.05 -14.54
N HIS A 397 5.91 23.53 -14.80
CA HIS A 397 5.13 23.83 -15.99
C HIS A 397 4.49 25.20 -15.88
N ALA A 398 4.55 26.00 -16.96
CA ALA A 398 4.07 27.39 -16.95
C ALA A 398 2.55 27.49 -16.69
N ASN A 399 1.76 26.51 -17.20
CA ASN A 399 0.32 26.46 -17.04
C ASN A 399 -0.06 25.53 -15.89
N GLY A 400 -0.23 26.08 -14.67
CA GLY A 400 -0.66 25.35 -13.48
C GLY A 400 0.41 25.15 -12.41
N GLY A 401 1.71 25.22 -12.76
CA GLY A 401 2.83 25.17 -11.79
C GLY A 401 3.21 23.80 -11.27
N GLY A 402 2.65 22.71 -11.80
CA GLY A 402 3.05 21.33 -11.51
C GLY A 402 4.34 20.95 -12.23
N CYS A 403 4.81 19.72 -12.02
CA CYS A 403 6.03 19.22 -12.62
C CYS A 403 5.74 18.48 -13.93
N ALA A 404 6.49 18.81 -14.99
CA ALA A 404 6.34 18.15 -16.28
C ALA A 404 7.64 18.19 -17.10
N PRO A 405 7.84 17.28 -18.07
CA PRO A 405 8.90 17.41 -19.06
C PRO A 405 8.81 18.73 -19.81
N THR A 406 9.95 19.28 -20.22
CA THR A 406 10.01 20.53 -21.01
C THR A 406 9.28 20.43 -22.35
N SER A 407 9.08 19.23 -22.86
CA SER A 407 8.32 18.93 -24.09
C SER A 407 6.79 19.04 -23.91
N THR A 408 6.28 19.17 -22.68
CA THR A 408 4.84 19.27 -22.42
C THR A 408 4.29 20.60 -22.97
N PRO A 409 3.29 20.60 -23.87
CA PRO A 409 2.76 21.81 -24.47
C PRO A 409 2.14 22.77 -23.45
N ALA A 410 2.29 24.07 -23.67
CA ALA A 410 1.72 25.10 -22.81
C ALA A 410 0.17 25.08 -22.72
N SER A 411 -0.51 24.44 -23.67
CA SER A 411 -1.96 24.23 -23.65
C SER A 411 -2.42 23.28 -22.56
N VAL A 412 -1.54 22.35 -22.14
CA VAL A 412 -1.83 21.39 -21.06
C VAL A 412 -1.83 22.10 -19.72
N PHE A 413 -2.84 21.85 -18.91
CA PHE A 413 -2.84 22.31 -17.52
C PHE A 413 -2.23 21.23 -16.62
N VAL A 414 -1.19 21.59 -15.87
CA VAL A 414 -0.56 20.71 -14.87
C VAL A 414 -0.66 21.41 -13.52
N GLY A 415 -1.61 20.97 -12.71
CA GLY A 415 -1.91 21.57 -11.41
C GLY A 415 -0.70 21.56 -10.45
N PRO A 416 -0.69 22.39 -9.42
CA PRO A 416 0.50 22.68 -8.63
C PRO A 416 1.10 21.48 -7.90
N TYR A 417 0.33 20.43 -7.69
CA TYR A 417 0.77 19.18 -7.05
C TYR A 417 0.77 17.98 -8.00
N ALA A 418 0.36 18.20 -9.26
CA ALA A 418 0.36 17.17 -10.28
C ALA A 418 1.73 17.01 -10.91
N THR A 419 2.01 15.82 -11.44
CA THR A 419 3.29 15.52 -12.06
C THR A 419 3.11 14.67 -13.32
N ILE A 420 3.81 15.06 -14.39
CA ILE A 420 4.03 14.22 -15.56
C ILE A 420 5.48 13.77 -15.51
N LEU A 421 5.73 12.47 -15.34
CA LEU A 421 7.07 11.90 -15.34
C LEU A 421 7.61 11.74 -16.77
N PRO A 422 8.92 11.52 -16.98
CA PRO A 422 9.50 11.39 -18.31
C PRO A 422 8.91 10.27 -19.18
N GLY A 423 8.31 9.23 -18.59
CA GLY A 423 7.57 8.16 -19.29
C GLY A 423 6.15 8.53 -19.70
N GLY A 424 5.59 9.59 -19.11
CA GLY A 424 4.25 10.08 -19.39
C GLY A 424 4.24 11.19 -20.44
N ASN A 425 3.12 11.33 -21.12
CA ASN A 425 2.88 12.40 -22.10
C ASN A 425 1.52 13.05 -21.88
N ALA A 426 1.42 14.34 -22.11
CA ALA A 426 0.16 15.04 -22.17
C ALA A 426 0.14 16.06 -23.31
N SER A 427 -1.00 16.20 -23.97
CA SER A 427 -1.16 17.10 -25.12
C SER A 427 -2.60 17.58 -25.26
N GLY A 428 -2.84 18.43 -26.27
CA GLY A 428 -4.17 18.95 -26.54
C GLY A 428 -4.71 19.84 -25.42
N THR A 429 -5.89 19.51 -24.92
CA THR A 429 -6.61 20.22 -23.84
C THR A 429 -6.56 19.46 -22.51
N ALA A 430 -5.61 18.54 -22.36
CA ALA A 430 -5.49 17.73 -21.16
C ALA A 430 -5.32 18.59 -19.89
N ARG A 431 -5.96 18.16 -18.83
CA ARG A 431 -5.84 18.74 -17.50
C ARG A 431 -5.37 17.68 -16.50
N ILE A 432 -4.22 17.91 -15.89
CA ILE A 432 -3.68 17.05 -14.85
C ILE A 432 -3.79 17.84 -13.54
N GLU A 433 -4.63 17.37 -12.64
CA GLU A 433 -5.05 18.14 -11.45
C GLU A 433 -4.70 17.42 -10.15
N ASP A 434 -4.94 18.07 -9.04
CA ASP A 434 -4.73 17.56 -7.69
C ASP A 434 -3.31 16.98 -7.51
N GLN A 435 -3.17 15.72 -7.10
CA GLN A 435 -1.90 15.00 -7.00
C GLN A 435 -1.74 13.90 -8.06
N ALA A 436 -2.40 14.04 -9.19
CA ALA A 436 -2.29 13.04 -10.24
C ALA A 436 -0.87 12.94 -10.80
N ILE A 437 -0.47 11.72 -11.12
CA ILE A 437 0.83 11.39 -11.70
C ILE A 437 0.61 10.70 -13.05
N ILE A 438 1.20 11.23 -14.10
CA ILE A 438 1.28 10.54 -15.39
C ILE A 438 2.65 9.87 -15.43
N ALA A 439 2.71 8.58 -15.11
CA ALA A 439 3.96 7.84 -15.04
C ALA A 439 4.34 7.21 -16.38
N ASN A 440 3.35 6.68 -17.12
CA ASN A 440 3.56 6.10 -18.45
C ASN A 440 2.24 6.13 -19.24
N GLY A 441 2.32 6.40 -20.55
CA GLY A 441 1.17 6.54 -21.42
C GLY A 441 0.85 7.99 -21.76
N SER A 442 -0.34 8.25 -22.29
CA SER A 442 -0.70 9.56 -22.82
C SER A 442 -2.04 10.09 -22.33
N VAL A 443 -2.11 11.39 -22.08
CA VAL A 443 -3.36 12.12 -21.82
C VAL A 443 -3.52 13.16 -22.91
N THR A 444 -4.41 12.91 -23.89
CA THR A 444 -4.60 13.77 -25.05
C THR A 444 -5.84 14.67 -24.96
N GLY A 445 -6.59 14.54 -23.88
CA GLY A 445 -7.78 15.34 -23.54
C GLY A 445 -8.38 14.87 -22.23
N GLY A 446 -9.44 15.52 -21.78
CA GLY A 446 -10.10 15.21 -20.52
C GLY A 446 -9.32 15.65 -19.28
N THR A 447 -9.66 15.09 -18.14
CA THR A 447 -9.07 15.45 -16.85
C THR A 447 -8.58 14.21 -16.10
N VAL A 448 -7.37 14.28 -15.58
CA VAL A 448 -6.83 13.31 -14.63
C VAL A 448 -6.54 14.04 -13.32
N GLY A 449 -7.15 13.60 -12.23
CA GLY A 449 -7.08 14.28 -10.94
C GLY A 449 -7.13 13.31 -9.76
N GLY A 450 -7.37 13.84 -8.57
CA GLY A 450 -7.32 13.08 -7.32
C GLY A 450 -5.92 12.57 -7.03
N LEU A 451 -5.81 11.31 -6.68
CA LEU A 451 -4.56 10.59 -6.45
C LEU A 451 -4.22 9.62 -7.58
N SER A 452 -4.82 9.81 -8.77
CA SER A 452 -4.64 8.91 -9.90
C SER A 452 -3.19 8.81 -10.32
N ILE A 453 -2.75 7.60 -10.62
CA ILE A 453 -1.49 7.32 -11.30
C ILE A 453 -1.81 6.68 -12.64
N ILE A 454 -1.35 7.29 -13.72
CA ILE A 454 -1.56 6.82 -15.08
C ILE A 454 -0.34 6.06 -15.55
N GLY A 455 -0.50 4.75 -15.75
CA GLY A 455 0.57 3.86 -16.16
C GLY A 455 1.66 3.67 -15.10
N GLU A 456 2.67 2.90 -15.44
CA GLU A 456 3.79 2.57 -14.56
C GLU A 456 5.08 2.41 -15.33
N THR A 457 6.22 2.75 -14.70
CA THR A 457 7.56 2.55 -15.22
C THR A 457 8.47 1.95 -14.17
N GLY A 458 9.35 1.03 -14.59
CA GLY A 458 10.36 0.45 -13.70
C GLY A 458 9.80 -0.52 -12.64
N SER A 459 8.61 -1.04 -12.85
CA SER A 459 8.07 -2.14 -12.09
C SER A 459 8.82 -3.44 -12.40
N PRO A 460 8.94 -4.37 -11.43
CA PRO A 460 9.41 -5.73 -11.71
C PRO A 460 8.59 -6.43 -12.80
N TRP A 461 7.35 -6.01 -13.00
CA TRP A 461 6.40 -6.53 -13.99
C TRP A 461 6.50 -5.85 -15.36
N GLY A 462 7.40 -4.86 -15.51
CA GLY A 462 7.60 -4.12 -16.75
C GLY A 462 7.05 -2.71 -16.74
N ASN A 463 6.92 -2.14 -17.93
CA ASN A 463 6.35 -0.81 -18.15
C ASN A 463 4.92 -0.96 -18.67
N HIS A 464 3.97 -0.38 -17.95
CA HIS A 464 2.57 -0.44 -18.29
C HIS A 464 2.06 0.95 -18.66
N ALA A 465 1.50 1.08 -19.86
CA ALA A 465 0.95 2.33 -20.37
C ALA A 465 -0.58 2.37 -20.17
N PHE A 466 -1.09 3.55 -19.82
CA PHE A 466 -2.50 3.83 -19.86
C PHE A 466 -2.77 5.13 -20.59
N ASN A 467 -3.78 5.16 -21.47
CA ASN A 467 -4.09 6.31 -22.30
C ASN A 467 -5.45 6.90 -21.94
N VAL A 468 -5.50 8.21 -21.80
CA VAL A 468 -6.73 8.98 -21.52
C VAL A 468 -6.96 9.95 -22.68
N SER A 469 -8.18 9.97 -23.23
CA SER A 469 -8.50 10.82 -24.36
C SER A 469 -9.93 11.35 -24.31
N GLY A 470 -10.29 12.23 -25.24
CA GLY A 470 -11.62 12.81 -25.34
C GLY A 470 -11.99 13.70 -24.16
N SER A 471 -13.13 13.48 -23.55
CA SER A 471 -13.63 14.18 -22.37
C SER A 471 -13.61 13.31 -21.11
N ALA A 472 -12.79 12.26 -21.09
CA ALA A 472 -12.71 11.34 -19.96
C ALA A 472 -12.31 12.07 -18.67
N GLN A 473 -12.97 11.70 -17.56
CA GLN A 473 -12.67 12.20 -16.22
C GLN A 473 -12.14 11.04 -15.39
N VAL A 474 -10.88 11.14 -14.95
CA VAL A 474 -10.20 10.14 -14.15
C VAL A 474 -9.81 10.78 -12.83
N ARG A 475 -10.54 10.49 -11.77
CA ARG A 475 -10.31 11.03 -10.42
C ARG A 475 -10.34 9.91 -9.41
N THR A 476 -9.31 9.11 -9.41
CA THR A 476 -9.19 7.98 -8.48
C THR A 476 -8.49 8.41 -7.20
N THR A 477 -8.75 7.69 -6.14
CA THR A 477 -8.05 7.86 -4.87
C THR A 477 -6.87 6.92 -4.77
N PHE A 478 -6.59 6.19 -5.83
CA PHE A 478 -5.68 5.09 -5.83
C PHE A 478 -5.16 4.79 -7.24
N TYR A 479 -3.89 4.59 -7.41
CA TYR A 479 -3.15 3.54 -8.01
C TYR A 479 -2.89 3.62 -9.53
N PRO A 480 -1.79 3.04 -10.00
CA PRO A 480 -1.50 3.05 -11.42
C PRO A 480 -2.59 2.31 -12.19
N LEU A 481 -3.35 3.07 -12.96
CA LEU A 481 -4.18 2.50 -14.00
C LEU A 481 -3.24 1.85 -15.01
N GLY A 482 -3.46 0.58 -15.30
CA GLY A 482 -2.61 -0.20 -16.19
C GLY A 482 -1.55 -1.07 -15.50
N PHE A 483 -1.63 -1.22 -14.18
CA PHE A 483 -0.79 -2.16 -13.45
C PHE A 483 -1.06 -3.61 -13.91
N PHE A 484 -0.02 -4.37 -14.11
CA PHE A 484 0.00 -5.73 -14.67
C PHE A 484 -0.37 -5.89 -16.16
N GLU A 485 -0.76 -4.82 -16.86
CA GLU A 485 -1.25 -4.97 -18.23
C GLU A 485 -0.70 -3.92 -19.17
N ALA A 486 -0.33 -4.32 -20.36
CA ALA A 486 0.16 -3.40 -21.39
C ALA A 486 -0.99 -2.73 -22.15
N ASN A 487 -0.84 -1.43 -22.46
CA ASN A 487 -1.66 -0.68 -23.41
C ASN A 487 -3.15 -0.58 -23.09
N GLN A 488 -3.47 -0.01 -21.94
CA GLN A 488 -4.82 0.27 -21.52
C GLN A 488 -5.30 1.67 -21.97
N ALA A 489 -6.61 1.85 -22.09
CA ALA A 489 -7.18 3.12 -22.51
C ALA A 489 -8.52 3.45 -21.86
N ALA A 490 -8.71 4.74 -21.52
CA ALA A 490 -9.99 5.34 -21.23
C ALA A 490 -10.30 6.43 -22.24
N SER A 491 -11.49 6.44 -22.82
CA SER A 491 -11.87 7.37 -23.88
C SER A 491 -13.32 7.80 -23.78
N GLY A 492 -13.69 8.82 -24.58
CA GLY A 492 -15.06 9.34 -24.65
C GLY A 492 -15.44 10.15 -23.41
N THR A 493 -16.65 9.93 -22.88
CA THR A 493 -17.20 10.59 -21.69
C THR A 493 -17.09 9.71 -20.44
N LEU A 494 -16.10 8.84 -20.39
CA LEU A 494 -15.88 7.96 -19.25
C LEU A 494 -15.51 8.75 -17.99
N ASN A 495 -16.17 8.43 -16.88
CA ASN A 495 -15.81 8.93 -15.56
C ASN A 495 -15.29 7.76 -14.72
N LEU A 496 -14.03 7.85 -14.30
CA LEU A 496 -13.42 6.99 -13.29
C LEU A 496 -13.21 7.81 -12.04
N TYR A 497 -13.82 7.44 -10.93
CA TYR A 497 -13.69 8.20 -9.69
C TYR A 497 -13.82 7.31 -8.45
N GLY A 498 -13.37 7.86 -7.33
CA GLY A 498 -13.32 7.13 -6.07
C GLY A 498 -12.24 6.07 -6.06
N ASP A 499 -12.52 4.97 -5.43
CA ASP A 499 -11.58 3.87 -5.23
C ASP A 499 -11.63 2.88 -6.41
N VAL A 500 -11.29 3.32 -7.60
CA VAL A 500 -11.25 2.47 -8.78
C VAL A 500 -9.92 1.73 -8.86
N GLU A 501 -9.97 0.42 -8.89
CA GLU A 501 -8.88 -0.43 -9.31
C GLU A 501 -9.21 -1.03 -10.68
N TYR A 502 -8.24 -0.99 -11.57
CA TYR A 502 -8.36 -1.54 -12.91
C TYR A 502 -7.32 -2.63 -13.15
N ARG A 503 -7.79 -3.82 -13.50
CA ARG A 503 -6.97 -4.95 -13.92
C ARG A 503 -7.54 -5.55 -15.19
N GLY A 504 -6.69 -5.91 -16.12
CA GLY A 504 -7.07 -6.67 -17.29
C GLY A 504 -6.47 -6.20 -18.61
N ALA A 505 -6.13 -7.16 -19.47
CA ALA A 505 -5.52 -6.91 -20.78
C ALA A 505 -6.56 -6.38 -21.77
N GLY A 506 -6.20 -5.32 -22.51
CA GLY A 506 -6.93 -4.87 -23.68
C GLY A 506 -8.32 -4.28 -23.43
N LEU A 507 -8.66 -3.89 -22.20
CA LEU A 507 -9.96 -3.30 -21.89
C LEU A 507 -10.02 -1.84 -22.36
N ASN A 508 -10.91 -1.56 -23.30
CA ASN A 508 -11.30 -0.21 -23.65
C ASN A 508 -12.51 0.19 -22.82
N LEU A 509 -12.28 1.11 -21.87
CA LEU A 509 -13.34 1.70 -21.08
C LEU A 509 -14.05 2.76 -21.93
N GLY A 510 -15.20 2.40 -22.47
CA GLY A 510 -16.07 3.32 -23.20
C GLY A 510 -16.80 4.33 -22.31
N ALA A 511 -17.77 5.04 -22.86
CA ALA A 511 -18.57 6.02 -22.11
C ALA A 511 -19.25 5.39 -20.89
N GLY A 512 -19.38 6.17 -19.83
CA GLY A 512 -20.05 5.79 -18.58
C GLY A 512 -19.29 6.18 -17.33
N SER A 513 -19.83 5.80 -16.18
CA SER A 513 -19.19 6.00 -14.88
C SER A 513 -18.78 4.67 -14.29
N ARG A 514 -17.60 4.60 -13.71
CA ARG A 514 -17.02 3.40 -13.11
C ARG A 514 -16.43 3.73 -11.75
N SER A 515 -16.59 2.79 -10.85
CA SER A 515 -16.00 2.85 -9.53
C SER A 515 -15.83 1.43 -8.97
N GLY A 516 -14.95 1.25 -8.00
CA GLY A 516 -14.63 -0.05 -7.43
C GLY A 516 -13.68 -0.88 -8.29
N PHE A 517 -13.72 -2.19 -8.13
CA PHE A 517 -12.87 -3.12 -8.86
C PHE A 517 -13.40 -3.33 -10.28
N VAL A 518 -12.55 -3.12 -11.27
CA VAL A 518 -12.84 -3.37 -12.68
C VAL A 518 -11.73 -4.27 -13.24
N ASP A 519 -12.08 -5.47 -13.65
CA ASP A 519 -11.16 -6.39 -14.31
C ASP A 519 -11.64 -6.76 -15.72
N SER A 520 -10.79 -7.43 -16.51
CA SER A 520 -11.12 -7.84 -17.87
C SER A 520 -12.23 -8.89 -17.95
N THR A 521 -12.54 -9.55 -16.85
CA THR A 521 -13.55 -10.60 -16.75
C THR A 521 -14.88 -10.06 -16.25
N SER A 522 -14.85 -8.93 -15.53
CA SER A 522 -16.05 -8.28 -15.03
C SER A 522 -16.62 -7.34 -16.08
N GLN A 523 -17.68 -7.76 -16.77
CA GLN A 523 -18.54 -6.83 -17.47
C GLN A 523 -19.28 -6.01 -16.41
N VAL A 524 -18.84 -4.79 -16.17
CA VAL A 524 -19.58 -3.86 -15.31
C VAL A 524 -20.88 -3.50 -16.02
N SER A 525 -21.95 -4.22 -15.72
CA SER A 525 -23.25 -4.08 -16.36
C SER A 525 -24.03 -2.84 -15.92
N SER A 526 -23.62 -2.17 -14.84
CA SER A 526 -24.19 -0.88 -14.43
C SER A 526 -23.14 -0.02 -13.72
N PRO A 527 -23.11 1.29 -13.99
CA PRO A 527 -22.27 2.22 -13.26
C PRO A 527 -22.79 2.32 -11.82
N THR A 528 -21.99 1.88 -10.87
CA THR A 528 -22.24 2.16 -9.46
C THR A 528 -21.51 3.45 -9.11
N ASP A 529 -22.28 4.47 -8.78
CA ASP A 529 -21.73 5.72 -8.28
C ASP A 529 -21.36 5.58 -6.81
N ILE A 530 -20.09 5.25 -6.53
CA ILE A 530 -19.61 5.13 -5.16
C ILE A 530 -19.40 6.52 -4.51
N ASN A 531 -19.36 7.60 -5.27
CA ASN A 531 -19.45 8.94 -4.68
C ASN A 531 -20.83 9.25 -4.11
N SER A 532 -21.82 8.38 -4.32
CA SER A 532 -23.09 8.48 -3.63
C SER A 532 -23.01 8.10 -2.14
N THR A 533 -21.92 7.48 -1.68
CA THR A 533 -21.57 7.60 -0.27
C THR A 533 -21.20 9.07 -0.07
N ALA A 534 -22.26 9.82 0.10
CA ALA A 534 -22.35 11.23 0.22
C ALA A 534 -21.04 11.81 0.76
N ARG A 535 -20.46 12.73 0.05
CA ARG A 535 -19.58 13.69 0.72
C ARG A 535 -20.32 14.05 2.00
N PRO A 536 -19.93 13.56 3.16
CA PRO A 536 -20.61 13.99 4.36
C PRO A 536 -20.51 15.50 4.31
N ALA A 537 -21.63 16.17 4.47
CA ALA A 537 -21.66 17.63 4.45
C ALA A 537 -20.83 18.07 5.64
N TRP A 538 -19.53 18.13 5.44
CA TRP A 538 -18.62 18.68 6.42
C TRP A 538 -18.81 20.18 6.40
N ARG A 539 -19.31 20.71 7.48
CA ARG A 539 -19.27 22.13 7.78
C ARG A 539 -18.28 22.32 8.91
N PRO A 540 -17.39 23.36 8.81
CA PRO A 540 -16.44 23.68 9.85
C PRO A 540 -17.11 23.98 11.18
#